data_62a2f8db252907a33173eba5e452ae53
#
_entry.id   62a2f8db252907a33173eba5e452ae53
#
_cell.length_a   1.000
_cell.length_b   1.000
_cell.length_c   1.000
_cell.angle_alpha   90.00
_cell.angle_beta   90.00
_cell.angle_gamma   90.00
#
_symmetry.space_group_name_H-M   'P 1'
#
loop_
_entity.id
_entity.type
_entity.pdbx_description
1 polymer ?
#
loop_
_entity_poly.entity_id
_entity_poly.type
_entity_poly.pdbx_seq_one_letter_code
_entity_poly.pdbx_strand_id
1 'polypeptide(L)'
;MMSDKGFDQTADNSPDSKADGTAFSQAYDLSTILTFRLSRLQASLNAQAADLLRRHGGVPLAQWRVLLLLHDNLAGTQKDIVDVAAFDKGQVSRIVDRLIEEGLLVSESDSTDKRVRKLQLTSKARQMIGRLIPKMRERQAHLSSGFDDGEMAQLFEYLDRLDKVSGKLKI
;
A
#
# COMPACT_ATOMS: atom_id res chain seq x y z
N MET A 1 30.23 44.44 -77.67
CA MET A 1 29.43 45.62 -77.22
C MET A 1 28.55 45.16 -76.05
N MET A 2 28.80 45.76 -74.92
CA MET A 2 27.93 45.83 -73.72
C MET A 2 27.57 44.51 -73.01
N SER A 3 28.17 44.32 -71.87
CA SER A 3 27.57 44.73 -70.54
C SER A 3 26.50 43.79 -70.13
N ASP A 4 26.40 43.29 -69.01
CA ASP A 4 26.73 43.75 -67.64
C ASP A 4 26.16 42.77 -66.65
N LYS A 5 26.69 42.85 -65.47
CA LYS A 5 26.09 42.57 -64.18
C LYS A 5 25.86 41.14 -63.74
N GLY A 6 26.78 40.79 -62.91
CA GLY A 6 26.69 39.87 -61.82
C GLY A 6 25.46 40.07 -60.86
N PHE A 7 25.05 38.99 -60.31
CA PHE A 7 24.23 38.99 -59.10
C PHE A 7 24.81 37.96 -58.15
N ASP A 8 25.40 38.52 -57.14
CA ASP A 8 25.87 37.80 -55.96
C ASP A 8 24.66 37.20 -55.20
N GLN A 9 24.60 35.91 -55.07
CA GLN A 9 23.71 35.27 -54.14
C GLN A 9 24.54 34.58 -53.07
N THR A 10 24.73 35.31 -52.01
CA THR A 10 25.17 34.76 -50.73
C THR A 10 24.12 33.71 -50.26
N ALA A 11 24.52 32.46 -50.30
CA ALA A 11 23.75 31.36 -49.71
C ALA A 11 23.80 31.51 -48.20
N ASP A 12 22.64 31.82 -47.63
CA ASP A 12 22.34 31.77 -46.23
C ASP A 12 22.37 30.28 -45.81
N ASN A 13 23.43 29.88 -45.14
CA ASN A 13 23.65 28.55 -44.62
C ASN A 13 23.20 28.50 -43.15
N SER A 14 21.87 28.57 -42.93
CA SER A 14 21.30 28.31 -41.64
C SER A 14 21.36 26.80 -41.37
N PRO A 15 21.98 26.33 -40.29
CA PRO A 15 21.89 24.93 -39.92
C PRO A 15 20.51 24.64 -39.38
N ASP A 16 19.72 23.92 -40.17
CA ASP A 16 18.51 23.28 -39.74
C ASP A 16 18.80 22.43 -38.49
N SER A 17 18.40 22.96 -37.37
CA SER A 17 18.32 22.25 -36.09
C SER A 17 17.28 21.15 -36.21
N LYS A 18 17.71 20.02 -36.78
CA LYS A 18 16.99 18.75 -36.56
C LYS A 18 17.15 18.42 -35.07
N ALA A 19 16.24 18.92 -34.28
CA ALA A 19 16.03 18.43 -32.91
C ALA A 19 15.89 16.91 -32.98
N ASP A 20 16.89 16.25 -32.44
CA ASP A 20 17.00 14.81 -32.35
C ASP A 20 15.82 14.25 -31.54
N GLY A 21 14.79 13.79 -32.25
CA GLY A 21 13.58 13.17 -31.70
C GLY A 21 13.82 11.79 -31.10
N THR A 22 15.08 11.39 -30.89
CA THR A 22 15.46 10.06 -30.41
C THR A 22 15.60 9.93 -28.89
N ALA A 23 15.44 11.02 -28.13
CA ALA A 23 15.63 10.99 -26.68
C ALA A 23 14.42 10.46 -25.86
N PHE A 24 13.25 10.24 -26.46
CA PHE A 24 12.05 9.76 -25.75
C PHE A 24 11.65 8.32 -26.02
N SER A 25 12.46 7.53 -26.69
CA SER A 25 12.17 6.14 -27.03
C SER A 25 12.96 5.10 -26.21
N GLN A 26 13.37 5.41 -25.00
CA GLN A 26 13.59 4.33 -24.04
C GLN A 26 12.21 3.99 -23.47
N ALA A 27 11.63 2.87 -23.94
CA ALA A 27 10.41 2.32 -23.39
C ALA A 27 10.59 2.21 -21.88
N TYR A 28 9.74 2.94 -21.14
CA TYR A 28 9.77 2.97 -19.68
C TYR A 28 9.39 1.58 -19.18
N ASP A 29 10.39 0.72 -18.93
CA ASP A 29 10.16 -0.66 -18.50
C ASP A 29 9.59 -0.68 -17.07
N LEU A 30 8.28 -0.73 -16.99
CA LEU A 30 7.55 -0.79 -15.72
C LEU A 30 8.01 -1.94 -14.84
N SER A 31 8.56 -3.02 -15.41
CA SER A 31 9.03 -4.17 -14.62
C SER A 31 10.26 -3.84 -13.75
N THR A 32 11.01 -2.79 -14.10
CA THR A 32 12.18 -2.31 -13.34
C THR A 32 11.82 -1.28 -12.27
N ILE A 33 10.58 -0.74 -12.31
CA ILE A 33 10.14 0.30 -11.37
C ILE A 33 9.72 -0.33 -10.06
N LEU A 34 10.44 0.02 -9.00
CA LEU A 34 10.21 -0.50 -7.65
C LEU A 34 8.76 -0.35 -7.20
N THR A 35 8.20 0.86 -7.31
CA THR A 35 6.82 1.14 -6.87
C THR A 35 5.78 0.35 -7.64
N PHE A 36 5.99 0.13 -8.94
CA PHE A 36 5.12 -0.70 -9.76
C PHE A 36 5.17 -2.18 -9.33
N ARG A 37 6.37 -2.71 -9.06
CA ARG A 37 6.52 -4.09 -8.58
C ARG A 37 5.88 -4.27 -7.21
N LEU A 38 6.10 -3.35 -6.27
CA LEU A 38 5.50 -3.39 -4.94
C LEU A 38 3.98 -3.31 -5.00
N SER A 39 3.40 -2.41 -5.80
CA SER A 39 1.94 -2.30 -5.90
C SER A 39 1.29 -3.54 -6.52
N ARG A 40 1.91 -4.16 -7.53
CA ARG A 40 1.45 -5.43 -8.09
C ARG A 40 1.52 -6.56 -7.08
N LEU A 41 2.65 -6.68 -6.37
CA LEU A 41 2.81 -7.69 -5.32
C LEU A 41 1.77 -7.50 -4.23
N GLN A 42 1.60 -6.28 -3.73
CA GLN A 42 0.60 -5.96 -2.71
C GLN A 42 -0.82 -6.31 -3.17
N ALA A 43 -1.18 -6.00 -4.42
CA ALA A 43 -2.49 -6.36 -4.98
C ALA A 43 -2.70 -7.89 -4.97
N SER A 44 -1.70 -8.67 -5.38
CA SER A 44 -1.74 -10.13 -5.35
C SER A 44 -1.88 -10.68 -3.92
N LEU A 45 -1.07 -10.19 -2.98
CA LEU A 45 -1.12 -10.60 -1.58
C LEU A 45 -2.47 -10.24 -0.92
N ASN A 46 -3.03 -9.07 -1.24
CA ASN A 46 -4.34 -8.65 -0.77
C ASN A 46 -5.46 -9.53 -1.34
N ALA A 47 -5.41 -9.86 -2.62
CA ALA A 47 -6.39 -10.74 -3.26
C ALA A 47 -6.40 -12.15 -2.63
N GLN A 48 -5.23 -12.72 -2.39
CA GLN A 48 -5.10 -14.02 -1.70
C GLN A 48 -5.65 -13.96 -0.28
N ALA A 49 -5.33 -12.92 0.48
CA ALA A 49 -5.83 -12.76 1.85
C ALA A 49 -7.35 -12.57 1.86
N ALA A 50 -7.89 -11.75 0.97
CA ALA A 50 -9.33 -11.50 0.86
C ALA A 50 -10.09 -12.78 0.49
N ASP A 51 -9.57 -13.59 -0.44
CA ASP A 51 -10.18 -14.86 -0.83
C ASP A 51 -10.19 -15.88 0.33
N LEU A 52 -9.08 -15.99 1.08
CA LEU A 52 -9.00 -16.84 2.27
C LEU A 52 -10.00 -16.39 3.35
N LEU A 53 -10.05 -15.10 3.65
CA LEU A 53 -10.97 -14.53 4.65
C LEU A 53 -12.43 -14.73 4.24
N ARG A 54 -12.76 -14.54 2.97
CA ARG A 54 -14.11 -14.77 2.43
C ARG A 54 -14.55 -16.22 2.60
N ARG A 55 -13.67 -17.17 2.29
CA ARG A 55 -13.97 -18.61 2.39
C ARG A 55 -14.13 -19.11 3.82
N HIS A 56 -13.38 -18.55 4.76
CA HIS A 56 -13.29 -19.09 6.12
C HIS A 56 -13.96 -18.23 7.20
N GLY A 57 -14.23 -16.96 6.95
CA GLY A 57 -14.76 -16.05 7.96
C GLY A 57 -15.81 -15.07 7.47
N GLY A 58 -15.98 -14.89 6.16
CA GLY A 58 -16.90 -13.91 5.60
C GLY A 58 -16.55 -12.44 5.91
N VAL A 59 -15.32 -12.17 6.39
CA VAL A 59 -14.88 -10.84 6.80
C VAL A 59 -14.02 -10.19 5.71
N PRO A 60 -14.28 -8.94 5.32
CA PRO A 60 -13.43 -8.17 4.40
C PRO A 60 -12.02 -7.94 4.97
N LEU A 61 -11.02 -7.86 4.08
CA LEU A 61 -9.61 -7.70 4.48
C LEU A 61 -9.37 -6.43 5.32
N ALA A 62 -10.03 -5.32 5.01
CA ALA A 62 -9.89 -4.09 5.79
C ALA A 62 -10.46 -4.23 7.20
N GLN A 63 -11.60 -4.88 7.36
CA GLN A 63 -12.17 -5.20 8.67
C GLN A 63 -11.27 -6.16 9.45
N TRP A 64 -10.76 -7.20 8.79
CA TRP A 64 -9.81 -8.14 9.39
C TRP A 64 -8.56 -7.44 9.96
N ARG A 65 -7.98 -6.50 9.22
CA ARG A 65 -6.83 -5.71 9.69
C ARG A 65 -7.15 -4.93 10.97
N VAL A 66 -8.29 -4.28 11.03
CA VAL A 66 -8.75 -3.56 12.23
C VAL A 66 -8.94 -4.51 13.41
N LEU A 67 -9.58 -5.66 13.18
CA LEU A 67 -9.78 -6.67 14.22
C LEU A 67 -8.45 -7.21 14.78
N LEU A 68 -7.43 -7.42 13.93
CA LEU A 68 -6.11 -7.86 14.38
C LEU A 68 -5.39 -6.80 15.21
N LEU A 69 -5.44 -5.52 14.81
CA LEU A 69 -4.82 -4.44 15.59
C LEU A 69 -5.39 -4.37 17.01
N LEU A 70 -6.70 -4.55 17.14
CA LEU A 70 -7.35 -4.61 18.45
C LEU A 70 -7.06 -5.91 19.22
N HIS A 71 -6.94 -7.03 18.50
CA HIS A 71 -6.62 -8.33 19.10
C HIS A 71 -5.22 -8.35 19.72
N ASP A 72 -4.24 -7.78 19.01
CA ASP A 72 -2.83 -7.76 19.41
C ASP A 72 -2.50 -6.55 20.31
N ASN A 73 -3.52 -5.77 20.73
CA ASN A 73 -3.40 -4.55 21.54
C ASN A 73 -2.49 -3.47 20.93
N LEU A 74 -2.38 -3.44 19.61
CA LEU A 74 -1.64 -2.41 18.86
C LEU A 74 -2.47 -1.14 18.67
N ALA A 75 -3.77 -1.21 18.88
CA ALA A 75 -4.71 -0.09 18.84
C ALA A 75 -5.80 -0.30 19.89
N GLY A 76 -6.34 0.78 20.42
CA GLY A 76 -7.47 0.79 21.36
C GLY A 76 -8.56 1.79 20.97
N THR A 77 -8.26 2.72 20.06
CA THR A 77 -9.16 3.78 19.59
C THR A 77 -9.13 3.89 18.06
N GLN A 78 -10.11 4.61 17.50
CA GLN A 78 -10.09 4.92 16.05
C GLN A 78 -8.84 5.69 15.63
N LYS A 79 -8.33 6.57 16.51
CA LYS A 79 -7.11 7.33 16.24
C LYS A 79 -5.91 6.40 16.12
N ASP A 80 -5.75 5.47 17.07
CA ASP A 80 -4.63 4.52 17.04
C ASP A 80 -4.65 3.67 15.75
N ILE A 81 -5.86 3.27 15.31
CA ILE A 81 -6.02 2.51 14.05
C ILE A 81 -5.54 3.33 12.84
N VAL A 82 -5.89 4.62 12.78
CA VAL A 82 -5.41 5.53 11.71
C VAL A 82 -3.89 5.63 11.73
N ASP A 83 -3.30 5.80 12.91
CA ASP A 83 -1.87 6.00 13.08
C ASP A 83 -1.05 4.73 12.70
N VAL A 84 -1.60 3.54 12.96
CA VAL A 84 -0.89 2.25 12.74
C VAL A 84 -1.18 1.63 11.38
N ALA A 85 -2.43 1.72 10.88
CA ALA A 85 -2.88 0.92 9.73
C ALA A 85 -2.69 1.59 8.36
N ALA A 86 -2.19 2.82 8.30
CA ALA A 86 -2.13 3.64 7.08
C ALA A 86 -3.50 3.76 6.36
N PHE A 87 -4.59 3.79 7.13
CA PHE A 87 -5.94 4.07 6.65
C PHE A 87 -6.27 5.56 6.84
N ASP A 88 -7.10 6.12 5.95
CA ASP A 88 -7.65 7.43 6.21
C ASP A 88 -8.73 7.39 7.32
N LYS A 89 -8.93 8.55 7.99
CA LYS A 89 -9.89 8.66 9.10
C LYS A 89 -11.32 8.29 8.72
N GLY A 90 -11.75 8.66 7.51
CA GLY A 90 -13.10 8.35 7.04
C GLY A 90 -13.28 6.85 6.75
N GLN A 91 -12.24 6.19 6.26
CA GLN A 91 -12.22 4.75 6.06
C GLN A 91 -12.30 4.01 7.40
N VAL A 92 -11.49 4.41 8.38
CA VAL A 92 -11.52 3.80 9.73
C VAL A 92 -12.89 3.94 10.36
N SER A 93 -13.50 5.13 10.30
CA SER A 93 -14.86 5.34 10.85
C SER A 93 -15.86 4.36 10.26
N ARG A 94 -15.94 4.27 8.92
CA ARG A 94 -16.86 3.36 8.23
C ARG A 94 -16.61 1.89 8.57
N ILE A 95 -15.34 1.48 8.71
CA ILE A 95 -14.99 0.11 9.10
C ILE A 95 -15.45 -0.18 10.53
N VAL A 96 -15.18 0.73 11.47
CA VAL A 96 -15.56 0.57 12.88
C VAL A 96 -17.08 0.53 13.03
N ASP A 97 -17.80 1.45 12.40
CA ASP A 97 -19.26 1.49 12.43
C ASP A 97 -19.85 0.16 11.93
N ARG A 98 -19.32 -0.35 10.81
CA ARG A 98 -19.74 -1.64 10.26
C ARG A 98 -19.44 -2.82 11.20
N LEU A 99 -18.28 -2.84 11.83
CA LEU A 99 -17.91 -3.87 12.79
C LEU A 99 -18.81 -3.85 14.05
N ILE A 100 -19.26 -2.66 14.47
CA ILE A 100 -20.22 -2.50 15.56
C ILE A 100 -21.59 -3.01 15.13
N GLU A 101 -22.09 -2.64 13.95
CA GLU A 101 -23.36 -3.14 13.39
C GLU A 101 -23.38 -4.68 13.28
N GLU A 102 -22.24 -5.27 12.90
CA GLU A 102 -22.09 -6.75 12.80
C GLU A 102 -21.91 -7.43 14.16
N GLY A 103 -21.86 -6.66 15.26
CA GLY A 103 -21.67 -7.16 16.62
C GLY A 103 -20.28 -7.77 16.86
N LEU A 104 -19.27 -7.30 16.12
CA LEU A 104 -17.87 -7.71 16.27
C LEU A 104 -17.08 -6.76 17.18
N LEU A 105 -17.51 -5.49 17.27
CA LEU A 105 -16.96 -4.51 18.19
C LEU A 105 -18.03 -3.93 19.10
N VAL A 106 -17.58 -3.45 20.26
CA VAL A 106 -18.31 -2.51 21.10
C VAL A 106 -17.46 -1.27 21.29
N SER A 107 -18.13 -0.12 21.47
CA SER A 107 -17.47 1.16 21.69
C SER A 107 -17.92 1.72 23.03
N GLU A 108 -16.99 1.96 23.94
CA GLU A 108 -17.23 2.51 25.26
C GLU A 108 -16.58 3.89 25.37
N SER A 109 -17.27 4.84 26.01
CA SER A 109 -16.67 6.12 26.33
C SER A 109 -15.60 5.93 27.41
N ASP A 110 -14.44 6.55 27.23
CA ASP A 110 -13.42 6.55 28.28
C ASP A 110 -13.97 7.23 29.56
N SER A 111 -13.65 6.66 30.71
CA SER A 111 -14.10 7.19 32.01
C SER A 111 -13.47 8.55 32.35
N THR A 112 -12.30 8.83 31.80
CA THR A 112 -11.53 10.05 32.08
C THR A 112 -11.71 11.14 31.02
N ASP A 113 -11.84 10.74 29.74
CA ASP A 113 -12.13 11.65 28.62
C ASP A 113 -13.26 11.10 27.75
N LYS A 114 -14.46 11.65 27.94
CA LYS A 114 -15.67 11.28 27.17
C LYS A 114 -15.56 11.49 25.66
N ARG A 115 -14.51 12.21 25.19
CA ARG A 115 -14.23 12.42 23.75
C ARG A 115 -13.51 11.23 23.14
N VAL A 116 -12.87 10.40 23.99
CA VAL A 116 -12.17 9.19 23.56
C VAL A 116 -13.12 8.00 23.66
N ARG A 117 -13.26 7.30 22.54
CA ARG A 117 -14.03 6.03 22.49
C ARG A 117 -13.06 4.87 22.40
N LYS A 118 -13.06 4.03 23.42
CA LYS A 118 -12.33 2.77 23.44
C LYS A 118 -13.11 1.71 22.65
N LEU A 119 -12.40 0.99 21.81
CA LEU A 119 -12.94 -0.10 21.00
C LEU A 119 -12.54 -1.43 21.63
N GLN A 120 -13.52 -2.33 21.77
CA GLN A 120 -13.27 -3.65 22.33
C GLN A 120 -13.87 -4.75 21.42
N LEU A 121 -13.12 -5.84 21.30
CA LEU A 121 -13.60 -7.03 20.60
C LEU A 121 -14.70 -7.72 21.42
N THR A 122 -15.79 -8.11 20.75
CA THR A 122 -16.79 -8.97 21.36
C THR A 122 -16.30 -10.43 21.44
N SER A 123 -17.00 -11.27 22.21
CA SER A 123 -16.72 -12.72 22.21
C SER A 123 -16.89 -13.35 20.83
N LYS A 124 -17.86 -12.87 20.03
CA LYS A 124 -18.07 -13.28 18.64
C LYS A 124 -16.84 -13.00 17.78
N ALA A 125 -16.27 -11.79 17.90
CA ALA A 125 -15.06 -11.41 17.17
C ALA A 125 -13.86 -12.26 17.58
N ARG A 126 -13.64 -12.47 18.89
CA ARG A 126 -12.53 -13.31 19.39
C ARG A 126 -12.62 -14.75 18.88
N GLN A 127 -13.80 -15.34 18.87
CA GLN A 127 -14.03 -16.69 18.32
C GLN A 127 -13.74 -16.74 16.82
N MET A 128 -14.18 -15.74 16.05
CA MET A 128 -13.90 -15.64 14.63
C MET A 128 -12.40 -15.50 14.35
N ILE A 129 -11.72 -14.61 15.07
CA ILE A 129 -10.27 -14.41 14.98
C ILE A 129 -9.54 -15.74 15.28
N GLY A 130 -9.92 -16.44 16.36
CA GLY A 130 -9.31 -17.71 16.72
C GLY A 130 -9.42 -18.79 15.64
N ARG A 131 -10.49 -18.78 14.83
CA ARG A 131 -10.62 -19.69 13.67
C ARG A 131 -9.80 -19.25 12.47
N LEU A 132 -9.64 -17.95 12.27
CA LEU A 132 -8.96 -17.40 11.09
C LEU A 132 -7.45 -17.33 11.23
N ILE A 133 -6.92 -17.08 12.44
CA ILE A 133 -5.46 -16.99 12.69
C ILE A 133 -4.71 -18.23 12.19
N PRO A 134 -5.12 -19.48 12.45
CA PRO A 134 -4.40 -20.64 11.92
C PRO A 134 -4.31 -20.64 10.40
N LYS A 135 -5.37 -20.25 9.70
CA LYS A 135 -5.40 -20.15 8.23
C LYS A 135 -4.50 -19.04 7.70
N MET A 136 -4.46 -17.91 8.40
CA MET A 136 -3.54 -16.82 8.03
C MET A 136 -2.08 -17.19 8.30
N ARG A 137 -1.78 -17.95 9.36
CA ARG A 137 -0.45 -18.50 9.62
C ARG A 137 -0.02 -19.51 8.57
N GLU A 138 -0.91 -20.42 8.16
CA GLU A 138 -0.65 -21.38 7.07
C GLU A 138 -0.30 -20.63 5.76
N ARG A 139 -1.08 -19.59 5.43
CA ARG A 139 -0.77 -18.72 4.30
C ARG A 139 0.60 -18.05 4.45
N GLN A 140 0.92 -17.50 5.63
CA GLN A 140 2.20 -16.85 5.87
C GLN A 140 3.36 -17.84 5.70
N ALA A 141 3.25 -19.03 6.26
CA ALA A 141 4.26 -20.09 6.09
C ALA A 141 4.45 -20.45 4.61
N HIS A 142 3.37 -20.54 3.84
CA HIS A 142 3.47 -20.77 2.40
C HIS A 142 4.20 -19.62 1.66
N LEU A 143 3.91 -18.37 2.00
CA LEU A 143 4.61 -17.22 1.40
C LEU A 143 6.10 -17.19 1.75
N SER A 144 6.45 -17.61 2.96
CA SER A 144 7.85 -17.66 3.41
C SER A 144 8.62 -18.87 2.91
N SER A 145 7.93 -19.94 2.43
CA SER A 145 8.58 -21.21 2.05
C SER A 145 9.52 -21.11 0.85
N GLY A 146 9.47 -19.99 0.11
CA GLY A 146 10.40 -19.72 -1.00
C GLY A 146 11.74 -19.10 -0.56
N PHE A 147 11.95 -18.91 0.75
CA PHE A 147 13.10 -18.20 1.31
C PHE A 147 13.65 -18.96 2.51
N ASP A 148 14.96 -18.89 2.72
CA ASP A 148 15.55 -19.27 3.98
C ASP A 148 15.44 -18.16 5.04
N ASP A 149 15.83 -18.46 6.31
CA ASP A 149 15.71 -17.52 7.42
C ASP A 149 16.59 -16.26 7.20
N GLY A 150 17.75 -16.39 6.58
CA GLY A 150 18.66 -15.29 6.28
C GLY A 150 18.08 -14.38 5.18
N GLU A 151 17.55 -14.96 4.12
CA GLU A 151 16.89 -14.24 3.04
C GLU A 151 15.64 -13.49 3.54
N MET A 152 14.85 -14.10 4.41
CA MET A 152 13.70 -13.44 5.02
C MET A 152 14.12 -12.28 5.92
N ALA A 153 15.15 -12.44 6.74
CA ALA A 153 15.67 -11.37 7.58
C ALA A 153 16.17 -10.19 6.71
N GLN A 154 16.89 -10.48 5.64
CA GLN A 154 17.39 -9.47 4.70
C GLN A 154 16.24 -8.76 3.96
N LEU A 155 15.21 -9.49 3.56
CA LEU A 155 14.02 -8.90 2.94
C LEU A 155 13.34 -7.89 3.89
N PHE A 156 13.17 -8.23 5.16
CA PHE A 156 12.59 -7.32 6.14
C PHE A 156 13.46 -6.07 6.36
N GLU A 157 14.78 -6.23 6.42
CA GLU A 157 15.71 -5.09 6.51
C GLU A 157 15.56 -4.14 5.31
N TYR A 158 15.43 -4.68 4.08
CA TYR A 158 15.23 -3.85 2.89
C TYR A 158 13.89 -3.12 2.91
N LEU A 159 12.82 -3.76 3.37
CA LEU A 159 11.51 -3.14 3.53
C LEU A 159 11.55 -2.01 4.56
N ASP A 160 12.20 -2.21 5.71
CA ASP A 160 12.38 -1.18 6.74
C ASP A 160 13.19 0.02 6.22
N ARG A 161 14.22 -0.24 5.41
CA ARG A 161 14.99 0.84 4.77
C ARG A 161 14.17 1.62 3.76
N LEU A 162 13.34 0.94 2.97
CA LEU A 162 12.42 1.57 2.03
C LEU A 162 11.39 2.46 2.75
N ASP A 163 10.81 1.97 3.83
CA ASP A 163 9.86 2.73 4.64
C ASP A 163 10.49 4.02 5.18
N LYS A 164 11.70 3.93 5.76
CA LYS A 164 12.44 5.09 6.25
C LYS A 164 12.76 6.12 5.16
N VAL A 165 13.05 5.67 3.94
CA VAL A 165 13.35 6.56 2.80
C VAL A 165 12.07 7.19 2.28
N SER A 166 10.99 6.43 2.12
CA SER A 166 9.71 6.91 1.60
C SER A 166 9.09 7.98 2.49
N GLY A 167 9.16 7.84 3.81
CA GLY A 167 8.65 8.82 4.76
C GLY A 167 9.43 10.16 4.80
N LYS A 168 10.65 10.20 4.22
CA LYS A 168 11.49 11.40 4.17
C LYS A 168 11.41 12.17 2.85
N LEU A 169 10.78 11.60 1.83
CA LEU A 169 10.71 12.20 0.50
C LEU A 169 9.73 13.38 0.52
N LYS A 170 10.29 14.59 0.63
CA LYS A 170 9.56 15.85 0.36
C LYS A 170 9.83 16.22 -1.09
N ILE A 171 8.87 15.98 -1.97
CA ILE A 171 8.88 16.45 -3.36
C ILE A 171 8.20 17.80 -3.40
#